data_cb76fe3e5e30d0fa112b1969eb116aa1
#
_entry.id   cb76fe3e5e30d0fa112b1969eb116aa1
#
_cell.length_a   1.000
_cell.length_b   1.000
_cell.length_c   1.000
_cell.angle_alpha   90.00
_cell.angle_beta   90.00
_cell.angle_gamma   90.00
#
_symmetry.space_group_name_H-M   'P 1'
#
loop_
_entity.id
_entity.type
_entity.pdbx_description
1 polymer ?
#
loop_
_entity_poly.entity_id
_entity_poly.type
_entity_poly.pdbx_seq_one_letter_code
_entity_poly.pdbx_strand_id
1 'polypeptide(L)'
;MKLTDAKINDLQAKDVDYRVKCTKTPGLSIKVMPSGRKSFIVDGRIKGGRTRRFTIGTHPSLSASDAREEAQHLMSMMQRGEDPKEVRLERDAIKVMQSKTLATTFEEFLSVRNLKPKTVKDYKGTLNTVFAAWLSKPINKITRKDVTDLFVDTRDNRGKATAVKAFLILSAIINFAKADDFGGVRLLTENPVDVLKEKRVDRKVKQRDRYLDETEIEKLMHFDLVERTFHQKPTHGVSDQGMNYVMLVLFTGMRKGEVANLKWEDVDFKEKTIVARNTKNGSDHYVPISKMIQWKLEAQKKVSDLKGSAWVFPRRLGDGPMTEPKSQLARICKATGIKFRLHDLRRTFATLAASAGTSYELIQKALNHKSGSVTSSYIIGNIDMMRPVFDTVFLAYSKMYLDDEDYDRLVDPEGSQEIIE
;
A
#
# COMPACT_ATOMS: atom_id res chain seq x y z
N MET A 1 26.10 -16.93 58.41
CA MET A 1 26.64 -18.30 58.19
C MET A 1 27.33 -18.32 56.81
N LYS A 2 28.48 -19.04 56.68
CA LYS A 2 29.02 -19.27 55.29
C LYS A 2 28.07 -20.18 54.55
N LEU A 3 27.44 -19.67 53.48
CA LEU A 3 26.55 -20.45 52.64
C LEU A 3 27.37 -21.45 51.78
N THR A 4 27.18 -22.75 52.01
CA THR A 4 27.69 -23.86 51.19
C THR A 4 26.52 -24.76 50.87
N ASP A 5 26.62 -25.56 49.77
CA ASP A 5 25.51 -26.40 49.33
C ASP A 5 25.08 -27.38 50.44
N ALA A 6 26.02 -27.97 51.16
CA ALA A 6 25.72 -28.84 52.29
C ALA A 6 24.89 -28.11 53.37
N LYS A 7 25.33 -26.91 53.81
CA LYS A 7 24.62 -26.12 54.84
C LYS A 7 23.27 -25.60 54.36
N ILE A 8 23.11 -25.35 53.01
CA ILE A 8 21.83 -24.96 52.42
C ILE A 8 20.87 -26.17 52.40
N ASN A 9 21.36 -27.35 52.11
CA ASN A 9 20.55 -28.56 52.17
C ASN A 9 19.97 -28.82 53.58
N ASP A 10 20.72 -28.55 54.63
CA ASP A 10 20.31 -28.72 56.02
C ASP A 10 19.25 -27.72 56.54
N LEU A 11 19.00 -26.64 55.78
CA LEU A 11 17.95 -25.65 56.09
C LEU A 11 16.55 -26.24 55.91
N GLN A 12 15.80 -26.35 56.99
CA GLN A 12 14.44 -26.89 56.99
C GLN A 12 13.42 -25.80 56.71
N ALA A 13 12.33 -26.15 56.00
CA ALA A 13 11.17 -25.29 55.80
C ALA A 13 10.52 -24.97 57.19
N LYS A 14 9.95 -23.79 57.31
CA LYS A 14 9.16 -23.33 58.46
C LYS A 14 7.81 -22.82 57.97
N ASP A 15 6.87 -22.61 58.88
CA ASP A 15 5.52 -22.12 58.56
C ASP A 15 5.52 -20.75 57.84
N VAL A 16 6.57 -19.96 58.06
CA VAL A 16 6.80 -18.68 57.38
C VAL A 16 8.15 -18.68 56.71
N ASP A 17 8.24 -17.89 55.60
CA ASP A 17 9.53 -17.75 54.93
C ASP A 17 10.56 -17.04 55.82
N TYR A 18 11.82 -17.47 55.71
CA TYR A 18 12.91 -16.84 56.44
C TYR A 18 14.16 -16.72 55.58
N ARG A 19 15.11 -15.87 56.00
CA ARG A 19 16.36 -15.64 55.29
C ARG A 19 17.57 -15.90 56.17
N VAL A 20 18.58 -16.49 55.53
CA VAL A 20 19.90 -16.69 56.15
C VAL A 20 20.91 -15.87 55.33
N LYS A 21 21.54 -14.89 55.99
CA LYS A 21 22.57 -14.03 55.36
C LYS A 21 23.90 -14.76 55.24
N CYS A 22 24.59 -14.53 54.11
CA CYS A 22 25.96 -15.02 53.90
C CYS A 22 26.97 -14.15 54.68
N THR A 23 27.83 -14.76 55.45
CA THR A 23 28.91 -14.02 56.19
C THR A 23 30.12 -13.69 55.33
N LYS A 24 30.36 -14.46 54.25
CA LYS A 24 31.46 -14.24 53.29
C LYS A 24 31.17 -13.26 52.17
N THR A 25 29.90 -13.08 51.80
CA THR A 25 29.49 -12.22 50.71
C THR A 25 28.39 -11.30 51.24
N PRO A 26 28.74 -10.05 51.61
CA PRO A 26 27.77 -9.07 52.05
C PRO A 26 26.68 -8.88 50.99
N GLY A 27 25.42 -8.72 51.42
CA GLY A 27 24.29 -8.57 50.53
C GLY A 27 23.68 -9.88 50.00
N LEU A 28 24.41 -11.00 50.00
CA LEU A 28 23.87 -12.31 49.62
C LEU A 28 23.13 -12.97 50.80
N SER A 29 21.97 -13.53 50.53
CA SER A 29 21.17 -14.34 51.45
C SER A 29 20.47 -15.49 50.70
N ILE A 30 20.12 -16.54 51.44
CA ILE A 30 19.22 -17.58 50.95
C ILE A 30 17.87 -17.41 51.64
N LYS A 31 16.81 -17.41 50.88
CA LYS A 31 15.42 -17.39 51.34
C LYS A 31 14.88 -18.81 51.28
N VAL A 32 14.37 -19.30 52.39
CA VAL A 32 13.70 -20.61 52.49
C VAL A 32 12.20 -20.36 52.60
N MET A 33 11.45 -20.94 51.73
CA MET A 33 9.99 -20.81 51.69
C MET A 33 9.32 -21.99 52.46
N PRO A 34 8.07 -21.85 52.94
CA PRO A 34 7.33 -22.93 53.58
C PRO A 34 7.22 -24.19 52.69
N SER A 35 7.22 -24.02 51.38
CA SER A 35 7.24 -25.13 50.38
C SER A 35 8.58 -25.89 50.29
N GLY A 36 9.57 -25.49 51.07
CA GLY A 36 10.94 -26.03 50.99
C GLY A 36 11.80 -25.43 49.90
N ARG A 37 11.26 -24.58 49.02
CA ARG A 37 12.01 -23.90 47.95
C ARG A 37 13.04 -22.93 48.56
N LYS A 38 14.28 -23.02 48.12
CA LYS A 38 15.40 -22.21 48.55
C LYS A 38 15.88 -21.31 47.42
N SER A 39 15.83 -19.98 47.61
CA SER A 39 16.18 -19.00 46.56
C SER A 39 17.29 -18.08 47.04
N PHE A 40 18.32 -17.89 46.22
CA PHE A 40 19.39 -16.92 46.50
C PHE A 40 18.90 -15.49 46.17
N ILE A 41 19.14 -14.60 47.12
CA ILE A 41 18.74 -13.19 47.04
C ILE A 41 19.96 -12.31 47.28
N VAL A 42 20.12 -11.29 46.47
CA VAL A 42 21.12 -10.23 46.63
C VAL A 42 20.40 -8.92 46.91
N ASP A 43 20.73 -8.32 48.08
CA ASP A 43 20.29 -6.98 48.46
C ASP A 43 21.51 -6.03 48.37
N GLY A 44 21.39 -4.97 47.57
CA GLY A 44 22.46 -3.97 47.43
C GLY A 44 21.91 -2.57 47.17
N ARG A 45 22.71 -1.54 47.46
CA ARG A 45 22.38 -0.14 47.22
C ARG A 45 23.20 0.36 46.01
N ILE A 46 22.52 0.90 45.03
CA ILE A 46 23.18 1.55 43.92
C ILE A 46 23.83 2.85 44.39
N LYS A 47 25.09 3.08 44.03
CA LYS A 47 25.81 4.32 44.40
C LYS A 47 25.04 5.53 43.90
N GLY A 48 24.66 6.43 44.80
CA GLY A 48 23.84 7.61 44.45
C GLY A 48 22.34 7.31 44.22
N GLY A 49 21.90 6.05 44.41
CA GLY A 49 20.54 5.61 44.06
C GLY A 49 19.85 4.83 45.17
N ARG A 50 18.83 4.08 44.80
CA ARG A 50 17.96 3.28 45.65
C ARG A 50 18.55 1.89 45.97
N THR A 51 18.03 1.26 47.02
CA THR A 51 18.31 -0.16 47.32
C THR A 51 17.54 -1.05 46.33
N ARG A 52 18.22 -2.07 45.84
CA ARG A 52 17.66 -3.09 44.93
C ARG A 52 17.77 -4.48 45.55
N ARG A 53 16.81 -5.32 45.20
CA ARG A 53 16.77 -6.73 45.57
C ARG A 53 16.62 -7.57 44.29
N PHE A 54 17.48 -8.59 44.18
CA PHE A 54 17.49 -9.52 43.08
C PHE A 54 17.39 -10.95 43.56
N THR A 55 16.52 -11.76 42.98
CA THR A 55 16.56 -13.22 43.09
C THR A 55 17.44 -13.72 41.94
N ILE A 56 18.58 -14.31 42.26
CA ILE A 56 19.59 -14.73 41.28
C ILE A 56 19.45 -16.18 40.85
N GLY A 57 18.75 -17.00 41.63
CA GLY A 57 18.49 -18.41 41.28
C GLY A 57 17.94 -19.19 42.45
N THR A 58 17.71 -20.48 42.22
CA THR A 58 17.23 -21.41 43.26
C THR A 58 18.23 -22.54 43.45
N HIS A 59 18.40 -22.97 44.68
CA HIS A 59 19.14 -24.17 45.00
C HIS A 59 18.22 -25.40 44.79
N PRO A 60 18.70 -26.55 44.21
CA PRO A 60 20.08 -26.84 43.80
C PRO A 60 20.47 -26.40 42.37
N SER A 61 19.56 -25.81 41.57
CA SER A 61 19.86 -25.41 40.20
C SER A 61 21.01 -24.40 40.08
N LEU A 62 21.25 -23.59 41.12
CA LEU A 62 22.40 -22.73 41.24
C LEU A 62 23.20 -23.15 42.49
N SER A 63 24.50 -23.40 42.34
CA SER A 63 25.34 -23.74 43.45
C SER A 63 25.62 -22.54 44.37
N ALA A 64 25.98 -22.78 45.63
CA ALA A 64 26.37 -21.71 46.53
C ALA A 64 27.64 -20.99 46.11
N SER A 65 28.50 -21.63 45.29
CA SER A 65 29.68 -21.00 44.70
C SER A 65 29.30 -20.00 43.65
N ASP A 66 28.50 -20.44 42.66
CA ASP A 66 28.08 -19.61 41.55
C ASP A 66 27.19 -18.45 42.01
N ALA A 67 26.33 -18.70 43.02
CA ALA A 67 25.54 -17.65 43.65
C ALA A 67 26.38 -16.56 44.30
N ARG A 68 27.57 -16.91 44.85
CA ARG A 68 28.49 -15.92 45.40
C ARG A 68 29.18 -15.09 44.33
N GLU A 69 29.61 -15.72 43.23
CA GLU A 69 30.22 -15.02 42.11
C GLU A 69 29.23 -14.04 41.47
N GLU A 70 28.00 -14.48 41.20
CA GLU A 70 26.95 -13.65 40.67
C GLU A 70 26.58 -12.49 41.62
N ALA A 71 26.53 -12.78 42.94
CA ALA A 71 26.29 -11.73 43.94
C ALA A 71 27.40 -10.66 43.97
N GLN A 72 28.67 -11.07 43.85
CA GLN A 72 29.82 -10.15 43.78
C GLN A 72 29.76 -9.31 42.51
N HIS A 73 29.39 -9.93 41.36
CA HIS A 73 29.22 -9.23 40.11
C HIS A 73 28.15 -8.15 40.21
N LEU A 74 26.94 -8.49 40.70
CA LEU A 74 25.83 -7.54 40.87
C LEU A 74 26.19 -6.42 41.86
N MET A 75 26.87 -6.74 42.95
CA MET A 75 27.32 -5.73 43.94
C MET A 75 28.34 -4.78 43.32
N SER A 76 29.28 -5.29 42.52
CA SER A 76 30.23 -4.45 41.78
C SER A 76 29.57 -3.48 40.83
N MET A 77 28.55 -3.92 40.06
CA MET A 77 27.75 -3.06 39.21
C MET A 77 27.07 -1.94 40.00
N MET A 78 26.38 -2.30 41.10
CA MET A 78 25.71 -1.32 41.98
C MET A 78 26.68 -0.31 42.62
N GLN A 79 27.91 -0.74 42.95
CA GLN A 79 28.95 0.16 43.45
C GLN A 79 29.46 1.15 42.38
N ARG A 80 29.42 0.77 41.10
CA ARG A 80 29.71 1.69 39.98
C ARG A 80 28.56 2.63 39.66
N GLY A 81 27.39 2.46 40.28
CA GLY A 81 26.20 3.26 40.03
C GLY A 81 25.30 2.67 38.94
N GLU A 82 25.59 1.47 38.45
CA GLU A 82 24.82 0.76 37.44
C GLU A 82 23.65 0.00 38.09
N ASP A 83 22.43 0.13 37.57
CA ASP A 83 21.30 -0.71 37.96
C ASP A 83 21.32 -2.04 37.19
N PRO A 84 21.59 -3.19 37.84
CA PRO A 84 21.65 -4.48 37.16
C PRO A 84 20.37 -4.83 36.38
N LYS A 85 19.22 -4.32 36.82
CA LYS A 85 17.95 -4.53 36.13
C LYS A 85 17.92 -3.78 34.80
N GLU A 86 18.39 -2.55 34.76
CA GLU A 86 18.46 -1.73 33.57
C GLU A 86 19.46 -2.33 32.58
N VAL A 87 20.64 -2.70 33.02
CA VAL A 87 21.67 -3.36 32.19
C VAL A 87 21.16 -4.68 31.60
N ARG A 88 20.38 -5.45 32.34
CA ARG A 88 19.77 -6.69 31.84
C ARG A 88 18.69 -6.38 30.77
N LEU A 89 17.83 -5.40 31.02
CA LEU A 89 16.82 -4.97 30.08
C LEU A 89 17.45 -4.46 28.77
N GLU A 90 18.52 -3.66 28.88
CA GLU A 90 19.29 -3.19 27.73
C GLU A 90 19.90 -4.35 26.92
N ARG A 91 20.51 -5.32 27.63
CA ARG A 91 21.07 -6.52 26.97
C ARG A 91 20.02 -7.34 26.25
N ASP A 92 18.85 -7.56 26.87
CA ASP A 92 17.76 -8.31 26.28
C ASP A 92 17.14 -7.52 25.12
N ALA A 93 17.00 -6.21 25.24
CA ALA A 93 16.61 -5.31 24.15
C ALA A 93 17.58 -5.39 22.96
N ILE A 94 18.89 -5.36 23.21
CA ILE A 94 19.92 -5.51 22.16
C ILE A 94 19.79 -6.85 21.44
N LYS A 95 19.53 -7.96 22.15
CA LYS A 95 19.30 -9.27 21.51
C LYS A 95 18.09 -9.26 20.61
N VAL A 96 16.96 -8.71 21.07
CA VAL A 96 15.75 -8.54 20.27
C VAL A 96 16.03 -7.66 19.05
N MET A 97 16.74 -6.56 19.24
CA MET A 97 17.15 -5.65 18.16
C MET A 97 18.02 -6.35 17.10
N GLN A 98 18.95 -7.21 17.53
CA GLN A 98 19.81 -7.97 16.62
C GLN A 98 19.05 -9.03 15.83
N SER A 99 17.95 -9.57 16.37
CA SER A 99 17.10 -10.56 15.71
C SER A 99 16.08 -9.95 14.75
N LYS A 100 15.69 -8.67 14.91
CA LYS A 100 14.75 -7.99 14.02
C LYS A 100 15.39 -7.64 12.68
N THR A 101 15.08 -8.44 11.66
CA THR A 101 15.52 -8.20 10.28
C THR A 101 14.52 -7.31 9.52
N LEU A 102 14.92 -6.81 8.35
CA LEU A 102 14.00 -6.09 7.47
C LEU A 102 12.78 -6.96 7.09
N ALA A 103 12.99 -8.26 6.84
CA ALA A 103 11.91 -9.19 6.49
C ALA A 103 10.92 -9.36 7.65
N THR A 104 11.39 -9.65 8.87
CA THR A 104 10.53 -9.83 10.03
C THR A 104 9.77 -8.55 10.38
N THR A 105 10.43 -7.41 10.32
CA THR A 105 9.79 -6.09 10.53
C THR A 105 8.71 -5.82 9.47
N PHE A 106 8.94 -6.22 8.24
CA PHE A 106 7.96 -6.05 7.17
C PHE A 106 6.71 -6.92 7.38
N GLU A 107 6.86 -8.17 7.81
CA GLU A 107 5.69 -9.01 8.12
C GLU A 107 4.90 -8.46 9.34
N GLU A 108 5.58 -7.94 10.37
CA GLU A 108 4.93 -7.22 11.47
C GLU A 108 4.19 -5.97 10.97
N PHE A 109 4.83 -5.16 10.12
CA PHE A 109 4.22 -4.00 9.50
C PHE A 109 2.94 -4.37 8.74
N LEU A 110 2.93 -5.48 8.01
CA LEU A 110 1.76 -5.96 7.28
C LEU A 110 0.65 -6.45 8.21
N SER A 111 1.00 -7.09 9.33
CA SER A 111 0.01 -7.60 10.30
C SER A 111 -0.76 -6.49 11.02
N VAL A 112 -0.09 -5.36 11.29
CA VAL A 112 -0.69 -4.20 11.97
C VAL A 112 -1.39 -3.25 10.99
N ARG A 113 -0.85 -3.11 9.77
CA ARG A 113 -1.38 -2.21 8.76
C ARG A 113 -2.40 -2.93 7.88
N ASN A 114 -3.66 -2.51 7.94
CA ASN A 114 -4.71 -3.06 7.06
C ASN A 114 -4.55 -2.53 5.62
N LEU A 115 -3.61 -3.11 4.87
CA LEU A 115 -3.32 -2.70 3.50
C LEU A 115 -4.14 -3.51 2.49
N LYS A 116 -4.59 -2.84 1.41
CA LYS A 116 -5.27 -3.52 0.31
C LYS A 116 -4.36 -4.60 -0.31
N PRO A 117 -4.89 -5.79 -0.72
CA PRO A 117 -4.07 -6.91 -1.23
C PRO A 117 -3.11 -6.52 -2.35
N LYS A 118 -3.53 -5.62 -3.24
CA LYS A 118 -2.69 -5.09 -4.31
C LYS A 118 -1.48 -4.31 -3.78
N THR A 119 -1.66 -3.52 -2.71
CA THR A 119 -0.56 -2.78 -2.08
C THR A 119 0.42 -3.73 -1.42
N VAL A 120 -0.07 -4.77 -0.73
CA VAL A 120 0.77 -5.83 -0.15
C VAL A 120 1.61 -6.51 -1.23
N LYS A 121 1.00 -6.93 -2.34
CA LYS A 121 1.70 -7.54 -3.49
C LYS A 121 2.78 -6.61 -4.05
N ASP A 122 2.48 -5.33 -4.18
CA ASP A 122 3.38 -4.31 -4.71
C ASP A 122 4.57 -4.04 -3.76
N TYR A 123 4.31 -4.00 -2.46
CA TYR A 123 5.36 -3.85 -1.43
C TYR A 123 6.27 -5.09 -1.40
N LYS A 124 5.69 -6.31 -1.35
CA LYS A 124 6.45 -7.58 -1.42
C LYS A 124 7.32 -7.64 -2.68
N GLY A 125 6.75 -7.29 -3.83
CA GLY A 125 7.50 -7.22 -5.09
C GLY A 125 8.67 -6.23 -5.02
N THR A 126 8.47 -5.05 -4.44
CA THR A 126 9.52 -4.04 -4.30
C THR A 126 10.62 -4.50 -3.36
N LEU A 127 10.28 -5.08 -2.20
CA LEU A 127 11.27 -5.61 -1.27
C LEU A 127 12.13 -6.70 -1.91
N ASN A 128 11.50 -7.65 -2.58
CA ASN A 128 12.19 -8.77 -3.22
C ASN A 128 13.08 -8.36 -4.42
N THR A 129 12.78 -7.21 -5.04
CA THR A 129 13.55 -6.75 -6.23
C THR A 129 14.60 -5.72 -5.92
N VAL A 130 14.40 -4.84 -4.95
CA VAL A 130 15.31 -3.76 -4.60
C VAL A 130 16.10 -4.06 -3.33
N PHE A 131 15.46 -4.66 -2.33
CA PHE A 131 16.05 -4.90 -1.02
C PHE A 131 16.31 -6.39 -0.75
N ALA A 132 16.39 -7.24 -1.78
CA ALA A 132 16.58 -8.68 -1.61
C ALA A 132 17.78 -9.02 -0.70
N ALA A 133 18.91 -8.35 -0.89
CA ALA A 133 20.11 -8.54 -0.08
C ALA A 133 19.98 -8.01 1.36
N TRP A 134 18.96 -7.21 1.65
CA TRP A 134 18.74 -6.64 2.99
C TRP A 134 17.65 -7.35 3.78
N LEU A 135 16.91 -8.29 3.19
CA LEU A 135 15.81 -8.97 3.85
C LEU A 135 16.24 -9.66 5.16
N SER A 136 17.42 -10.28 5.17
CA SER A 136 18.01 -10.92 6.35
C SER A 136 18.87 -9.97 7.20
N LYS A 137 19.12 -8.74 6.74
CA LYS A 137 19.92 -7.77 7.48
C LYS A 137 19.14 -7.25 8.67
N PRO A 138 19.74 -7.21 9.89
CA PRO A 138 19.14 -6.55 11.03
C PRO A 138 18.80 -5.10 10.70
N ILE A 139 17.57 -4.67 11.03
CA ILE A 139 17.06 -3.36 10.59
C ILE A 139 17.88 -2.19 11.16
N ASN A 140 18.43 -2.34 12.39
CA ASN A 140 19.31 -1.37 13.02
C ASN A 140 20.74 -1.33 12.43
N LYS A 141 21.07 -2.26 11.53
CA LYS A 141 22.35 -2.28 10.80
C LYS A 141 22.24 -1.68 9.39
N ILE A 142 21.06 -1.20 9.01
CA ILE A 142 20.88 -0.45 7.75
C ILE A 142 21.40 0.97 8.00
N THR A 143 22.51 1.32 7.38
CA THR A 143 23.18 2.61 7.58
C THR A 143 22.70 3.66 6.57
N ARG A 144 22.95 4.93 6.88
CA ARG A 144 22.69 6.06 5.97
C ARG A 144 23.53 5.94 4.68
N LYS A 145 24.73 5.34 4.77
CA LYS A 145 25.57 5.07 3.61
C LYS A 145 24.96 4.00 2.73
N ASP A 146 24.52 2.86 3.31
CA ASP A 146 23.83 1.81 2.57
C ASP A 146 22.64 2.36 1.78
N VAL A 147 21.83 3.20 2.44
CA VAL A 147 20.65 3.84 1.83
C VAL A 147 21.05 4.71 0.63
N THR A 148 22.09 5.53 0.78
CA THR A 148 22.55 6.42 -0.30
C THR A 148 23.06 5.61 -1.48
N ASP A 149 23.91 4.61 -1.22
CA ASP A 149 24.55 3.81 -2.26
C ASP A 149 23.49 2.99 -3.05
N LEU A 150 22.60 2.31 -2.34
CA LEU A 150 21.53 1.53 -2.99
C LEU A 150 20.49 2.41 -3.71
N PHE A 151 20.23 3.63 -3.21
CA PHE A 151 19.34 4.57 -3.90
C PHE A 151 19.93 4.97 -5.26
N VAL A 152 21.22 5.31 -5.29
CA VAL A 152 21.93 5.68 -6.52
C VAL A 152 21.94 4.51 -7.49
N ASP A 153 22.32 3.32 -7.04
CA ASP A 153 22.29 2.10 -7.87
C ASP A 153 20.89 1.82 -8.44
N THR A 154 19.87 1.88 -7.60
CA THR A 154 18.49 1.65 -8.05
C THR A 154 18.01 2.71 -9.03
N ARG A 155 18.38 3.98 -8.81
CA ARG A 155 18.06 5.09 -9.71
C ARG A 155 18.67 4.87 -11.09
N ASP A 156 19.93 4.50 -11.13
CA ASP A 156 20.71 4.41 -12.37
C ASP A 156 20.36 3.14 -13.17
N ASN A 157 20.13 2.01 -12.49
CA ASN A 157 19.83 0.74 -13.14
C ASN A 157 18.32 0.46 -13.36
N ARG A 158 17.42 1.06 -12.56
CA ARG A 158 15.96 0.78 -12.60
C ARG A 158 15.10 2.03 -12.78
N GLY A 159 15.73 3.19 -12.85
CA GLY A 159 15.08 4.49 -13.03
C GLY A 159 14.62 5.15 -11.73
N LYS A 160 14.61 6.49 -11.77
CA LYS A 160 14.31 7.37 -10.64
C LYS A 160 12.98 7.08 -9.95
N ALA A 161 11.92 6.81 -10.72
CA ALA A 161 10.59 6.55 -10.15
C ALA A 161 10.57 5.26 -9.31
N THR A 162 11.32 4.23 -9.74
CA THR A 162 11.46 2.97 -9.01
C THR A 162 12.22 3.18 -7.71
N ALA A 163 13.34 3.92 -7.76
CA ALA A 163 14.14 4.25 -6.58
C ALA A 163 13.30 5.04 -5.55
N VAL A 164 12.65 6.12 -5.98
CA VAL A 164 11.82 6.95 -5.09
C VAL A 164 10.72 6.11 -4.42
N LYS A 165 10.00 5.29 -5.19
CA LYS A 165 8.95 4.41 -4.66
C LYS A 165 9.51 3.41 -3.65
N ALA A 166 10.61 2.74 -3.98
CA ALA A 166 11.21 1.72 -3.11
C ALA A 166 11.63 2.32 -1.75
N PHE A 167 12.29 3.46 -1.77
CA PHE A 167 12.76 4.10 -0.54
C PHE A 167 11.65 4.79 0.27
N LEU A 168 10.53 5.17 -0.34
CA LEU A 168 9.33 5.55 0.39
C LEU A 168 8.72 4.36 1.16
N ILE A 169 8.71 3.17 0.56
CA ILE A 169 8.25 1.93 1.22
C ILE A 169 9.20 1.58 2.37
N LEU A 170 10.52 1.57 2.13
CA LEU A 170 11.51 1.32 3.17
C LEU A 170 11.37 2.29 4.34
N SER A 171 11.22 3.59 4.04
CA SER A 171 11.02 4.62 5.06
C SER A 171 9.77 4.36 5.92
N ALA A 172 8.68 3.91 5.32
CA ALA A 172 7.46 3.57 6.04
C ALA A 172 7.65 2.37 7.00
N ILE A 173 8.39 1.34 6.55
CA ILE A 173 8.72 0.15 7.37
C ILE A 173 9.65 0.53 8.53
N ILE A 174 10.69 1.34 8.25
CA ILE A 174 11.63 1.79 9.29
C ILE A 174 10.94 2.71 10.30
N ASN A 175 10.07 3.62 9.87
CA ASN A 175 9.30 4.46 10.79
C ASN A 175 8.34 3.64 11.66
N PHE A 176 7.80 2.55 11.15
CA PHE A 176 7.03 1.60 11.95
C PHE A 176 7.90 0.96 13.04
N ALA A 177 9.07 0.45 12.67
CA ALA A 177 10.01 -0.15 13.63
C ALA A 177 10.57 0.87 14.63
N LYS A 178 10.73 2.14 14.25
CA LYS A 178 11.18 3.23 15.12
C LYS A 178 10.20 3.52 16.26
N ALA A 179 8.93 3.18 16.09
CA ALA A 179 7.91 3.32 17.14
C ALA A 179 8.03 2.25 18.25
N ASP A 180 8.79 1.18 18.01
CA ASP A 180 8.98 0.11 18.99
C ASP A 180 9.88 0.56 20.13
N ASP A 181 9.41 0.32 21.36
CA ASP A 181 10.12 0.54 22.61
C ASP A 181 10.22 -0.79 23.38
N PHE A 182 11.41 -1.14 23.78
CA PHE A 182 11.70 -2.36 24.55
C PHE A 182 12.19 -1.96 25.95
N GLY A 183 11.26 -1.61 26.84
CA GLY A 183 11.58 -1.25 28.22
C GLY A 183 12.38 0.05 28.37
N GLY A 184 12.09 1.05 27.51
CA GLY A 184 12.77 2.34 27.51
C GLY A 184 13.92 2.42 26.48
N VAL A 185 14.27 1.30 25.84
CA VAL A 185 15.30 1.25 24.80
C VAL A 185 14.64 1.18 23.43
N ARG A 186 14.82 2.19 22.59
CA ARG A 186 14.27 2.23 21.23
C ARG A 186 15.10 1.40 20.26
N LEU A 187 14.42 0.64 19.40
CA LEU A 187 15.06 -0.14 18.33
C LEU A 187 15.87 0.76 17.39
N LEU A 188 15.31 1.90 17.04
CA LEU A 188 15.92 2.89 16.13
C LEU A 188 15.70 4.30 16.70
N THR A 189 16.75 5.10 16.74
CA THR A 189 16.66 6.52 17.12
C THR A 189 16.31 7.42 15.95
N GLU A 190 16.75 7.06 14.74
CA GLU A 190 16.50 7.81 13.50
C GLU A 190 16.13 6.89 12.35
N ASN A 191 15.57 7.46 11.29
CA ASN A 191 15.32 6.74 10.05
C ASN A 191 16.49 7.00 9.08
N PRO A 192 17.32 6.00 8.73
CA PRO A 192 18.46 6.21 7.84
C PRO A 192 18.05 6.69 6.43
N VAL A 193 16.79 6.51 6.01
CA VAL A 193 16.28 6.99 4.72
C VAL A 193 16.18 8.53 4.68
N ASP A 194 16.12 9.19 5.84
CA ASP A 194 16.06 10.66 5.92
C ASP A 194 17.30 11.33 5.33
N VAL A 195 18.43 10.60 5.25
CA VAL A 195 19.64 11.08 4.56
C VAL A 195 19.39 11.55 3.13
N LEU A 196 18.43 10.94 2.44
CA LEU A 196 18.08 11.35 1.06
C LEU A 196 17.41 12.73 1.03
N LYS A 197 16.69 13.11 2.09
CA LYS A 197 16.12 14.45 2.24
C LYS A 197 17.19 15.45 2.64
N GLU A 198 18.02 15.10 3.62
CA GLU A 198 19.07 15.96 4.15
C GLU A 198 20.14 16.30 3.10
N LYS A 199 20.53 15.30 2.30
CA LYS A 199 21.41 15.49 1.13
C LYS A 199 20.73 16.16 -0.06
N ARG A 200 19.46 16.58 0.07
CA ARG A 200 18.66 17.21 -0.98
C ARG A 200 18.65 16.40 -2.29
N VAL A 201 18.66 15.07 -2.16
CA VAL A 201 18.59 14.19 -3.34
C VAL A 201 17.32 14.50 -4.13
N ASP A 202 17.44 14.74 -5.42
CA ASP A 202 16.29 15.00 -6.29
C ASP A 202 15.41 13.77 -6.42
N ARG A 203 14.28 13.78 -5.72
CA ARG A 203 13.24 12.74 -5.70
C ARG A 203 11.98 13.13 -6.46
N LYS A 204 11.96 14.31 -7.09
CA LYS A 204 10.81 14.73 -7.90
C LYS A 204 10.73 13.85 -9.14
N VAL A 205 9.67 13.08 -9.27
CA VAL A 205 9.36 12.34 -10.49
C VAL A 205 8.45 13.21 -11.35
N LYS A 206 8.89 13.53 -12.57
CA LYS A 206 8.05 14.31 -13.50
C LYS A 206 6.75 13.55 -13.74
N GLN A 207 5.64 14.18 -13.43
CA GLN A 207 4.34 13.64 -13.79
C GLN A 207 4.20 13.66 -15.31
N ARG A 208 3.62 12.59 -15.83
CA ARG A 208 3.30 12.53 -17.25
C ARG A 208 2.06 13.37 -17.48
N ASP A 209 2.11 14.29 -18.43
CA ASP A 209 1.06 15.25 -18.81
C ASP A 209 0.39 14.91 -20.16
N ARG A 210 0.70 13.74 -20.71
CA ARG A 210 0.19 13.24 -21.99
C ARG A 210 -1.34 13.06 -21.97
N TYR A 211 -2.02 13.60 -22.98
CA TYR A 211 -3.39 13.32 -23.39
C TYR A 211 -3.42 13.15 -24.92
N LEU A 212 -4.49 12.70 -25.49
CA LEU A 212 -4.67 12.59 -26.95
C LEU A 212 -5.17 13.93 -27.47
N ASP A 213 -4.52 14.45 -28.51
CA ASP A 213 -5.01 15.60 -29.24
C ASP A 213 -6.17 15.23 -30.19
N GLU A 214 -6.78 16.22 -30.85
CA GLU A 214 -7.94 16.04 -31.71
C GLU A 214 -7.65 15.04 -32.84
N THR A 215 -6.53 15.18 -33.53
CA THR A 215 -6.12 14.26 -34.61
C THR A 215 -5.92 12.82 -34.15
N GLU A 216 -5.40 12.65 -32.93
CA GLU A 216 -5.22 11.32 -32.33
C GLU A 216 -6.56 10.71 -31.89
N ILE A 217 -7.47 11.54 -31.39
CA ILE A 217 -8.83 11.11 -31.06
C ILE A 217 -9.56 10.66 -32.34
N GLU A 218 -9.53 11.47 -33.40
CA GLU A 218 -10.10 11.13 -34.72
C GLU A 218 -9.58 9.78 -35.20
N LYS A 219 -8.26 9.58 -35.25
CA LYS A 219 -7.66 8.31 -35.66
C LYS A 219 -8.12 7.12 -34.83
N LEU A 220 -8.21 7.30 -33.51
CA LEU A 220 -8.64 6.24 -32.60
C LEU A 220 -10.12 5.88 -32.83
N MET A 221 -10.95 6.89 -33.02
CA MET A 221 -12.39 6.73 -33.26
C MET A 221 -12.67 6.17 -34.66
N HIS A 222 -11.95 6.66 -35.67
CA HIS A 222 -12.02 6.10 -37.02
C HIS A 222 -11.65 4.60 -37.00
N PHE A 223 -10.58 4.23 -36.34
CA PHE A 223 -10.20 2.81 -36.15
C PHE A 223 -11.31 2.00 -35.49
N ASP A 224 -11.94 2.52 -34.43
CA ASP A 224 -13.02 1.83 -33.74
C ASP A 224 -14.31 1.72 -34.56
N LEU A 225 -14.74 2.79 -35.19
CA LEU A 225 -16.02 2.84 -35.90
C LEU A 225 -15.92 2.29 -37.34
N VAL A 226 -15.00 2.82 -38.12
CA VAL A 226 -14.93 2.44 -39.56
C VAL A 226 -14.32 1.07 -39.72
N GLU A 227 -13.12 0.85 -39.19
CA GLU A 227 -12.40 -0.40 -39.48
C GLU A 227 -12.99 -1.62 -38.77
N ARG A 228 -13.74 -1.42 -37.69
CA ARG A 228 -14.25 -2.52 -36.86
C ARG A 228 -15.76 -2.69 -36.94
N THR A 229 -16.52 -1.60 -36.89
CA THR A 229 -17.98 -1.67 -36.88
C THR A 229 -18.51 -1.93 -38.28
N PHE A 230 -18.03 -1.19 -39.25
CA PHE A 230 -18.49 -1.34 -40.63
C PHE A 230 -17.92 -2.59 -41.36
N HIS A 231 -16.67 -2.96 -41.06
CA HIS A 231 -16.07 -4.16 -41.66
C HIS A 231 -16.40 -5.47 -40.91
N GLN A 232 -17.14 -5.42 -39.82
CA GLN A 232 -17.62 -6.58 -39.04
C GLN A 232 -16.55 -7.64 -38.67
N LYS A 233 -15.26 -7.31 -38.80
CA LYS A 233 -14.15 -8.21 -38.49
C LYS A 233 -13.15 -7.58 -37.53
N PRO A 234 -12.59 -8.36 -36.60
CA PRO A 234 -11.47 -7.89 -35.76
C PRO A 234 -10.26 -7.59 -36.65
N THR A 235 -9.97 -6.31 -36.89
CA THR A 235 -8.78 -5.89 -37.62
C THR A 235 -7.56 -5.86 -36.70
N HIS A 236 -6.38 -6.11 -37.24
CA HIS A 236 -5.11 -6.03 -36.51
C HIS A 236 -5.04 -6.89 -35.23
N GLY A 237 -5.92 -7.93 -35.10
CA GLY A 237 -5.99 -8.82 -33.93
C GLY A 237 -6.47 -8.13 -32.65
N VAL A 238 -7.11 -6.98 -32.75
CA VAL A 238 -7.77 -6.30 -31.64
C VAL A 238 -9.14 -6.94 -31.42
N SER A 239 -9.43 -7.43 -30.23
CA SER A 239 -10.74 -7.99 -29.90
C SER A 239 -11.77 -6.88 -29.62
N ASP A 240 -13.07 -7.16 -29.87
CA ASP A 240 -14.17 -6.24 -29.56
C ASP A 240 -14.16 -5.83 -28.09
N GLN A 241 -14.03 -6.79 -27.19
CA GLN A 241 -13.89 -6.52 -25.76
C GLN A 241 -12.72 -5.59 -25.43
N GLY A 242 -11.56 -5.77 -26.10
CA GLY A 242 -10.39 -4.93 -25.90
C GLY A 242 -10.62 -3.49 -26.34
N MET A 243 -11.28 -3.31 -27.49
CA MET A 243 -11.59 -1.99 -28.01
C MET A 243 -12.70 -1.31 -27.20
N ASN A 244 -13.82 -2.00 -26.95
CA ASN A 244 -14.90 -1.47 -26.11
C ASN A 244 -14.38 -1.02 -24.73
N TYR A 245 -13.45 -1.77 -24.16
CA TYR A 245 -12.82 -1.38 -22.91
C TYR A 245 -12.02 -0.06 -23.01
N VAL A 246 -11.22 0.09 -24.08
CA VAL A 246 -10.44 1.32 -24.31
C VAL A 246 -11.36 2.51 -24.53
N MET A 247 -12.40 2.34 -25.35
CA MET A 247 -13.37 3.40 -25.65
C MET A 247 -14.20 3.77 -24.40
N LEU A 248 -14.58 2.79 -23.57
CA LEU A 248 -15.31 3.10 -22.34
C LEU A 248 -14.44 3.89 -21.35
N VAL A 249 -13.13 3.61 -21.27
CA VAL A 249 -12.20 4.44 -20.48
C VAL A 249 -12.12 5.87 -21.03
N LEU A 250 -12.10 6.02 -22.36
CA LEU A 250 -12.04 7.33 -23.01
C LEU A 250 -13.33 8.14 -22.74
N PHE A 251 -14.49 7.55 -22.96
CA PHE A 251 -15.78 8.24 -22.88
C PHE A 251 -16.25 8.51 -21.45
N THR A 252 -15.82 7.70 -20.49
CA THR A 252 -16.23 7.87 -19.09
C THR A 252 -15.21 8.61 -18.23
N GLY A 253 -13.96 8.68 -18.67
CA GLY A 253 -12.87 9.15 -17.83
C GLY A 253 -12.63 8.29 -16.59
N MET A 254 -13.28 7.14 -16.41
CA MET A 254 -13.12 6.23 -15.28
C MET A 254 -11.68 5.71 -15.18
N ARG A 255 -11.28 5.32 -13.96
CA ARG A 255 -9.98 4.64 -13.81
C ARG A 255 -10.05 3.25 -14.45
N LYS A 256 -8.96 2.82 -15.09
CA LYS A 256 -8.87 1.50 -15.73
C LYS A 256 -9.33 0.33 -14.86
N GLY A 257 -9.08 0.40 -13.54
CA GLY A 257 -9.54 -0.63 -12.61
C GLY A 257 -11.04 -0.58 -12.31
N GLU A 258 -11.64 0.58 -12.38
CA GLU A 258 -13.09 0.76 -12.20
C GLU A 258 -13.82 0.16 -13.39
N VAL A 259 -13.39 0.45 -14.61
CA VAL A 259 -13.96 -0.15 -15.83
C VAL A 259 -13.74 -1.67 -15.88
N ALA A 260 -12.54 -2.14 -15.52
CA ALA A 260 -12.25 -3.58 -15.53
C ALA A 260 -13.11 -4.39 -14.54
N ASN A 261 -13.48 -3.79 -13.41
CA ASN A 261 -14.27 -4.45 -12.36
C ASN A 261 -15.77 -4.11 -12.43
N LEU A 262 -16.23 -3.54 -13.54
CA LEU A 262 -17.64 -3.21 -13.71
C LEU A 262 -18.46 -4.49 -13.92
N LYS A 263 -19.59 -4.58 -13.21
CA LYS A 263 -20.58 -5.66 -13.36
C LYS A 263 -21.84 -5.14 -14.05
N TRP A 264 -22.60 -6.05 -14.68
CA TRP A 264 -23.87 -5.69 -15.31
C TRP A 264 -24.94 -5.25 -14.29
N GLU A 265 -24.90 -5.75 -13.05
CA GLU A 265 -25.77 -5.29 -11.96
C GLU A 265 -25.56 -3.82 -11.57
N ASP A 266 -24.42 -3.25 -11.92
CA ASP A 266 -24.03 -1.86 -11.66
C ASP A 266 -24.27 -0.94 -12.87
N VAL A 267 -24.88 -1.44 -13.94
CA VAL A 267 -25.23 -0.69 -15.18
C VAL A 267 -26.73 -0.61 -15.31
N ASP A 268 -27.27 0.57 -15.07
CA ASP A 268 -28.69 0.84 -15.23
C ASP A 268 -28.94 1.63 -16.52
N PHE A 269 -29.45 0.95 -17.52
CA PHE A 269 -29.79 1.57 -18.82
C PHE A 269 -31.04 2.46 -18.73
N LYS A 270 -31.99 2.18 -17.81
CA LYS A 270 -33.21 2.96 -17.64
C LYS A 270 -32.88 4.32 -17.00
N GLU A 271 -32.14 4.29 -15.88
CA GLU A 271 -31.71 5.50 -15.19
C GLU A 271 -30.44 6.12 -15.82
N LYS A 272 -29.93 5.51 -16.89
CA LYS A 272 -28.71 5.94 -17.60
C LYS A 272 -27.53 6.19 -16.67
N THR A 273 -27.19 5.19 -15.86
CA THR A 273 -26.18 5.31 -14.80
C THR A 273 -25.30 4.08 -14.70
N ILE A 274 -23.99 4.30 -14.51
CA ILE A 274 -23.00 3.30 -14.11
C ILE A 274 -22.57 3.58 -12.68
N VAL A 275 -22.45 2.53 -11.86
CA VAL A 275 -21.91 2.65 -10.50
C VAL A 275 -20.61 1.85 -10.37
N ALA A 276 -19.47 2.52 -10.27
CA ALA A 276 -18.22 1.83 -9.93
C ALA A 276 -18.07 1.75 -8.42
N ARG A 277 -18.23 0.54 -7.87
CA ARG A 277 -18.20 0.30 -6.43
C ARG A 277 -16.79 0.18 -5.88
N ASN A 278 -16.62 0.49 -4.59
CA ASN A 278 -15.36 0.31 -3.84
C ASN A 278 -14.14 0.90 -4.56
N THR A 279 -14.26 2.12 -5.06
CA THR A 279 -13.17 2.76 -5.82
C THR A 279 -11.90 2.94 -4.97
N LYS A 280 -10.82 3.35 -5.59
CA LYS A 280 -9.56 3.63 -4.89
C LYS A 280 -9.73 4.65 -3.74
N ASN A 281 -10.72 5.53 -3.86
CA ASN A 281 -11.00 6.58 -2.88
C ASN A 281 -11.87 6.10 -1.70
N GLY A 282 -12.41 4.88 -1.76
CA GLY A 282 -13.27 4.29 -0.73
C GLY A 282 -14.75 4.70 -0.86
N SER A 283 -15.13 5.46 -1.89
CA SER A 283 -16.52 5.82 -2.21
C SER A 283 -16.94 5.20 -3.53
N ASP A 284 -18.25 5.01 -3.74
CA ASP A 284 -18.79 4.65 -5.03
C ASP A 284 -18.69 5.83 -6.00
N HIS A 285 -18.53 5.53 -7.29
CA HIS A 285 -18.42 6.50 -8.36
C HIS A 285 -19.58 6.31 -9.33
N TYR A 286 -20.45 7.30 -9.40
CA TYR A 286 -21.59 7.33 -10.29
C TYR A 286 -21.23 8.04 -11.59
N VAL A 287 -21.49 7.41 -12.71
CA VAL A 287 -21.14 7.90 -14.05
C VAL A 287 -22.38 7.90 -14.92
N PRO A 288 -22.80 9.05 -15.49
CA PRO A 288 -23.90 9.12 -16.45
C PRO A 288 -23.58 8.33 -17.72
N ILE A 289 -24.59 7.68 -18.29
CA ILE A 289 -24.49 7.00 -19.59
C ILE A 289 -24.91 7.99 -20.69
N SER A 290 -23.93 8.53 -21.42
CA SER A 290 -24.19 9.25 -22.66
C SER A 290 -24.47 8.28 -23.82
N LYS A 291 -24.93 8.76 -24.97
CA LYS A 291 -25.24 7.91 -26.14
C LYS A 291 -24.04 7.03 -26.56
N MET A 292 -22.83 7.57 -26.60
CA MET A 292 -21.62 6.77 -26.93
C MET A 292 -21.31 5.69 -25.89
N ILE A 293 -21.46 6.01 -24.60
CA ILE A 293 -21.27 5.04 -23.53
C ILE A 293 -22.32 3.93 -23.65
N GLN A 294 -23.58 4.27 -23.90
CA GLN A 294 -24.66 3.31 -24.09
C GLN A 294 -24.34 2.37 -25.25
N TRP A 295 -24.02 2.91 -26.42
CA TRP A 295 -23.67 2.13 -27.58
C TRP A 295 -22.51 1.14 -27.33
N LYS A 296 -21.45 1.58 -26.65
CA LYS A 296 -20.33 0.70 -26.31
C LYS A 296 -20.70 -0.35 -25.27
N LEU A 297 -21.57 -0.04 -24.33
CA LEU A 297 -22.09 -1.02 -23.36
C LEU A 297 -22.99 -2.05 -24.05
N GLU A 298 -23.86 -1.65 -24.96
CA GLU A 298 -24.70 -2.57 -25.73
C GLU A 298 -23.88 -3.50 -26.63
N ALA A 299 -22.87 -2.97 -27.32
CA ALA A 299 -21.92 -3.78 -28.08
C ALA A 299 -21.15 -4.76 -27.18
N GLN A 300 -20.74 -4.31 -25.99
CA GLN A 300 -20.05 -5.16 -25.00
C GLN A 300 -21.00 -6.20 -24.39
N LYS A 301 -22.28 -5.89 -24.21
CA LYS A 301 -23.29 -6.81 -23.72
C LYS A 301 -23.36 -8.07 -24.59
N LYS A 302 -23.40 -7.90 -25.90
CA LYS A 302 -23.38 -9.02 -26.85
C LYS A 302 -22.15 -9.93 -26.66
N VAL A 303 -20.98 -9.35 -26.38
CA VAL A 303 -19.73 -10.09 -26.14
C VAL A 303 -19.74 -10.83 -24.80
N SER A 304 -20.26 -10.19 -23.74
CA SER A 304 -20.29 -10.80 -22.40
C SER A 304 -21.36 -11.86 -22.23
N ASP A 305 -22.51 -11.69 -22.92
CA ASP A 305 -23.62 -12.65 -22.88
C ASP A 305 -23.24 -14.00 -23.52
N LEU A 306 -22.40 -13.97 -24.57
CA LEU A 306 -21.83 -15.20 -25.15
C LEU A 306 -21.00 -16.01 -24.14
N LYS A 307 -20.54 -15.38 -23.06
CA LYS A 307 -19.77 -16.01 -21.98
C LYS A 307 -20.61 -16.30 -20.73
N GLY A 308 -21.87 -15.87 -20.69
CA GLY A 308 -22.71 -15.97 -19.50
C GLY A 308 -22.13 -15.25 -18.28
N SER A 309 -21.43 -14.13 -18.47
CA SER A 309 -20.67 -13.48 -17.40
C SER A 309 -21.42 -12.33 -16.74
N ALA A 310 -21.35 -12.26 -15.41
CA ALA A 310 -21.83 -11.11 -14.65
C ALA A 310 -20.95 -9.85 -14.84
N TRP A 311 -19.72 -9.99 -15.34
CA TRP A 311 -18.81 -8.88 -15.57
C TRP A 311 -19.02 -8.25 -16.92
N VAL A 312 -19.00 -6.92 -17.00
CA VAL A 312 -19.03 -6.18 -18.27
C VAL A 312 -17.82 -6.57 -19.12
N PHE A 313 -16.65 -6.65 -18.49
CA PHE A 313 -15.42 -7.10 -19.16
C PHE A 313 -14.91 -8.37 -18.49
N PRO A 314 -15.40 -9.56 -18.91
CA PRO A 314 -14.95 -10.82 -18.33
C PRO A 314 -13.51 -11.15 -18.74
N ARG A 315 -12.78 -11.85 -17.87
CA ARG A 315 -11.47 -12.42 -18.24
C ARG A 315 -11.62 -13.45 -19.36
N ARG A 316 -10.51 -13.72 -20.04
CA ARG A 316 -10.50 -14.67 -21.16
C ARG A 316 -10.80 -16.10 -20.73
N LEU A 317 -10.23 -16.56 -19.63
CA LEU A 317 -10.38 -17.89 -19.07
C LEU A 317 -10.81 -17.82 -17.61
N GLY A 318 -11.80 -18.65 -17.23
CA GLY A 318 -12.38 -18.68 -15.89
C GLY A 318 -13.28 -17.50 -15.59
N ASP A 319 -13.89 -17.48 -14.40
CA ASP A 319 -14.75 -16.38 -13.95
C ASP A 319 -13.94 -15.22 -13.34
N GLY A 320 -14.45 -14.01 -13.49
CA GLY A 320 -13.91 -12.80 -12.91
C GLY A 320 -13.66 -11.67 -13.92
N PRO A 321 -13.23 -10.51 -13.42
CA PRO A 321 -13.00 -9.33 -14.24
C PRO A 321 -11.76 -9.48 -15.11
N MET A 322 -11.76 -8.76 -16.22
CA MET A 322 -10.61 -8.67 -17.13
C MET A 322 -9.40 -8.06 -16.41
N THR A 323 -8.23 -8.66 -16.62
CA THR A 323 -6.96 -8.00 -16.27
C THR A 323 -6.65 -6.91 -17.29
N GLU A 324 -5.75 -5.97 -16.94
CA GLU A 324 -5.34 -4.88 -17.84
C GLU A 324 -4.96 -5.42 -19.23
N PRO A 325 -5.63 -4.98 -20.31
CA PRO A 325 -5.47 -5.54 -21.65
C PRO A 325 -4.22 -4.98 -22.34
N LYS A 326 -3.03 -5.21 -21.77
CA LYS A 326 -1.76 -4.67 -22.29
C LYS A 326 -1.49 -5.06 -23.75
N SER A 327 -1.76 -6.31 -24.12
CA SER A 327 -1.57 -6.79 -25.49
C SER A 327 -2.55 -6.14 -26.45
N GLN A 328 -3.80 -5.96 -26.04
CA GLN A 328 -4.81 -5.28 -26.87
C GLN A 328 -4.44 -3.81 -27.07
N LEU A 329 -4.06 -3.12 -26.00
CA LEU A 329 -3.60 -1.73 -26.08
C LEU A 329 -2.38 -1.58 -26.99
N ALA A 330 -1.40 -2.49 -26.91
CA ALA A 330 -0.24 -2.47 -27.79
C ALA A 330 -0.63 -2.65 -29.26
N ARG A 331 -1.60 -3.51 -29.57
CA ARG A 331 -2.13 -3.70 -30.93
C ARG A 331 -2.87 -2.46 -31.44
N ILE A 332 -3.71 -1.84 -30.59
CA ILE A 332 -4.40 -0.58 -30.93
C ILE A 332 -3.36 0.52 -31.21
N CYS A 333 -2.37 0.69 -30.34
CA CYS A 333 -1.30 1.66 -30.56
C CYS A 333 -0.52 1.40 -31.87
N LYS A 334 -0.30 0.13 -32.22
CA LYS A 334 0.37 -0.23 -33.49
C LYS A 334 -0.51 0.07 -34.70
N ALA A 335 -1.80 -0.28 -34.63
CA ALA A 335 -2.75 -0.09 -35.73
C ALA A 335 -3.03 1.39 -36.02
N THR A 336 -3.19 2.19 -34.96
CA THR A 336 -3.49 3.64 -35.09
C THR A 336 -2.24 4.51 -35.24
N GLY A 337 -1.04 3.99 -34.95
CA GLY A 337 0.19 4.77 -34.86
C GLY A 337 0.30 5.65 -33.62
N ILE A 338 -0.69 5.63 -32.71
CA ILE A 338 -0.76 6.48 -31.52
C ILE A 338 -0.11 5.79 -30.33
N LYS A 339 0.81 6.47 -29.62
CA LYS A 339 1.44 5.96 -28.40
C LYS A 339 0.76 6.54 -27.16
N PHE A 340 -0.10 5.75 -26.50
CA PHE A 340 -0.81 6.18 -25.29
C PHE A 340 -0.92 5.06 -24.24
N ARG A 341 -1.28 5.45 -23.02
CA ARG A 341 -1.64 4.55 -21.92
C ARG A 341 -3.08 4.80 -21.51
N LEU A 342 -3.72 3.84 -20.88
CA LEU A 342 -5.12 3.96 -20.43
C LEU A 342 -5.35 5.19 -19.53
N HIS A 343 -4.35 5.62 -18.75
CA HIS A 343 -4.48 6.81 -17.92
C HIS A 343 -4.45 8.12 -18.74
N ASP A 344 -3.84 8.11 -19.91
CA ASP A 344 -3.81 9.26 -20.80
C ASP A 344 -5.22 9.53 -21.38
N LEU A 345 -6.04 8.47 -21.61
CA LEU A 345 -7.45 8.59 -22.03
C LEU A 345 -8.31 9.34 -20.99
N ARG A 346 -8.10 9.06 -19.71
CA ARG A 346 -8.79 9.78 -18.65
C ARG A 346 -8.37 11.26 -18.60
N ARG A 347 -7.12 11.57 -18.93
CA ARG A 347 -6.67 12.97 -19.07
C ARG A 347 -7.28 13.61 -20.29
N THR A 348 -7.40 12.87 -21.39
CA THR A 348 -8.10 13.33 -22.61
C THR A 348 -9.53 13.73 -22.29
N PHE A 349 -10.30 12.89 -21.58
CA PHE A 349 -11.64 13.24 -21.11
C PHE A 349 -11.65 14.55 -20.30
N ALA A 350 -10.74 14.69 -19.32
CA ALA A 350 -10.66 15.88 -18.49
C ALA A 350 -10.32 17.14 -19.30
N THR A 351 -9.39 17.03 -20.26
CA THR A 351 -8.97 18.12 -21.12
C THR A 351 -10.10 18.56 -22.04
N LEU A 352 -10.82 17.61 -22.65
CA LEU A 352 -11.98 17.91 -23.50
C LEU A 352 -13.10 18.60 -22.71
N ALA A 353 -13.43 18.07 -21.51
CA ALA A 353 -14.43 18.70 -20.66
C ALA A 353 -14.04 20.15 -20.30
N ALA A 354 -12.76 20.38 -20.00
CA ALA A 354 -12.25 21.72 -19.69
C ALA A 354 -12.28 22.63 -20.93
N SER A 355 -11.85 22.17 -22.09
CA SER A 355 -11.89 22.92 -23.35
C SER A 355 -13.31 23.30 -23.77
N ALA A 356 -14.28 22.48 -23.41
CA ALA A 356 -15.71 22.71 -23.66
C ALA A 356 -16.38 23.57 -22.55
N GLY A 357 -15.61 24.21 -21.68
CA GLY A 357 -16.11 25.18 -20.68
C GLY A 357 -16.66 24.55 -19.40
N THR A 358 -16.45 23.26 -19.14
CA THR A 358 -16.88 22.63 -17.89
C THR A 358 -16.02 23.14 -16.72
N SER A 359 -16.68 23.47 -15.61
CA SER A 359 -15.96 23.94 -14.41
C SER A 359 -15.04 22.88 -13.82
N TYR A 360 -13.93 23.32 -13.23
CA TYR A 360 -12.96 22.42 -12.62
C TYR A 360 -13.57 21.51 -11.55
N GLU A 361 -14.49 22.03 -10.75
CA GLU A 361 -15.17 21.28 -9.69
C GLU A 361 -16.02 20.14 -10.26
N LEU A 362 -16.75 20.38 -11.35
CA LEU A 362 -17.55 19.34 -12.02
C LEU A 362 -16.65 18.28 -12.64
N ILE A 363 -15.54 18.67 -13.27
CA ILE A 363 -14.56 17.71 -13.81
C ILE A 363 -13.96 16.86 -12.69
N GLN A 364 -13.60 17.44 -11.55
CA GLN A 364 -13.09 16.70 -10.39
C GLN A 364 -14.10 15.66 -9.87
N LYS A 365 -15.40 16.03 -9.85
CA LYS A 365 -16.48 15.12 -9.46
C LYS A 365 -16.69 14.01 -10.48
N ALA A 366 -16.82 14.37 -11.77
CA ALA A 366 -16.94 13.41 -12.86
C ALA A 366 -15.80 12.39 -12.88
N LEU A 367 -14.63 12.80 -12.43
CA LEU A 367 -13.46 11.93 -12.30
C LEU A 367 -13.33 11.24 -10.92
N ASN A 368 -14.24 11.44 -9.99
CA ASN A 368 -14.12 10.93 -8.62
C ASN A 368 -12.73 11.22 -8.03
N HIS A 369 -12.29 12.49 -8.10
CA HIS A 369 -11.10 12.96 -7.39
C HIS A 369 -11.48 13.37 -5.98
N LYS A 370 -10.66 13.04 -4.98
CA LYS A 370 -10.81 13.62 -3.64
C LYS A 370 -10.42 15.09 -3.74
N SER A 371 -11.37 15.97 -3.54
CA SER A 371 -11.07 17.39 -3.36
C SER A 371 -10.61 17.63 -1.92
N GLY A 372 -9.51 18.35 -1.76
CA GLY A 372 -9.02 18.76 -0.43
C GLY A 372 -9.82 19.91 0.20
N SER A 373 -10.88 20.39 -0.46
CA SER A 373 -11.69 21.51 0.02
C SER A 373 -12.88 21.00 0.85
N VAL A 374 -13.06 21.58 2.02
CA VAL A 374 -14.23 21.34 2.90
C VAL A 374 -15.53 21.67 2.16
N THR A 375 -15.54 22.70 1.34
CA THR A 375 -16.70 23.16 0.55
C THR A 375 -17.20 22.08 -0.42
N SER A 376 -16.32 21.25 -0.98
CA SER A 376 -16.72 20.18 -1.90
C SER A 376 -17.46 19.04 -1.23
N SER A 377 -17.35 18.90 0.10
CA SER A 377 -18.10 17.89 0.86
C SER A 377 -19.58 18.24 1.02
N TYR A 378 -19.91 19.54 0.93
CA TYR A 378 -21.29 20.03 1.03
C TYR A 378 -22.08 19.91 -0.28
N ILE A 379 -21.40 19.76 -1.41
CA ILE A 379 -22.06 19.55 -2.68
C ILE A 379 -22.25 18.05 -2.85
N ILE A 380 -23.36 17.51 -2.37
CA ILE A 380 -23.80 16.14 -2.63
C ILE A 380 -24.01 16.04 -4.15
N GLY A 381 -23.12 15.27 -4.83
CA GLY A 381 -23.17 15.15 -6.27
C GLY A 381 -24.43 14.39 -6.70
N ASN A 382 -25.48 15.11 -7.07
CA ASN A 382 -26.55 14.52 -7.86
C ASN A 382 -25.95 14.13 -9.23
N ILE A 383 -26.24 12.93 -9.71
CA ILE A 383 -25.79 12.46 -11.02
C ILE A 383 -26.24 13.39 -12.15
N ASP A 384 -27.41 14.02 -12.01
CA ASP A 384 -27.94 14.96 -13.00
C ASP A 384 -27.07 16.20 -13.18
N MET A 385 -26.34 16.63 -12.14
CA MET A 385 -25.35 17.70 -12.27
C MET A 385 -24.13 17.30 -13.12
N MET A 386 -23.87 16.01 -13.25
CA MET A 386 -22.74 15.51 -14.05
C MET A 386 -23.14 15.18 -15.48
N ARG A 387 -24.44 14.94 -15.77
CA ARG A 387 -24.90 14.64 -17.15
C ARG A 387 -24.38 15.66 -18.18
N PRO A 388 -24.52 16.99 -17.94
CA PRO A 388 -24.01 17.98 -18.92
C PRO A 388 -22.51 17.82 -19.22
N VAL A 389 -21.70 17.38 -18.25
CA VAL A 389 -20.25 17.15 -18.48
C VAL A 389 -20.04 16.05 -19.52
N PHE A 390 -20.78 14.94 -19.38
CA PHE A 390 -20.67 13.78 -20.27
C PHE A 390 -21.31 14.06 -21.62
N ASP A 391 -22.38 14.83 -21.66
CA ASP A 391 -23.04 15.26 -22.92
C ASP A 391 -22.14 16.24 -23.69
N THR A 392 -21.51 17.19 -23.00
CA THR A 392 -20.55 18.12 -23.61
C THR A 392 -19.34 17.39 -24.18
N VAL A 393 -18.78 16.43 -23.45
CA VAL A 393 -17.68 15.59 -23.93
C VAL A 393 -18.14 14.71 -25.09
N PHE A 394 -19.35 14.16 -25.02
CA PHE A 394 -19.98 13.43 -26.14
C PHE A 394 -20.07 14.27 -27.40
N LEU A 395 -20.61 15.50 -27.30
CA LEU A 395 -20.71 16.40 -28.44
C LEU A 395 -19.34 16.79 -29.01
N ALA A 396 -18.33 17.01 -28.16
CA ALA A 396 -16.98 17.27 -28.62
C ALA A 396 -16.40 16.10 -29.43
N TYR A 397 -16.56 14.85 -28.95
CA TYR A 397 -16.14 13.67 -29.71
C TYR A 397 -16.93 13.53 -31.01
N SER A 398 -18.25 13.73 -31.00
CA SER A 398 -19.10 13.55 -32.17
C SER A 398 -18.74 14.53 -33.29
N LYS A 399 -18.50 15.80 -32.95
CA LYS A 399 -18.08 16.84 -33.91
C LYS A 399 -16.72 16.58 -34.57
N MET A 400 -15.82 15.90 -33.88
CA MET A 400 -14.50 15.54 -34.40
C MET A 400 -14.56 14.38 -35.40
N TYR A 401 -15.66 13.63 -35.43
CA TYR A 401 -15.62 12.29 -35.95
C TYR A 401 -16.73 11.95 -36.95
N LEU A 402 -17.92 12.48 -36.76
CA LEU A 402 -19.06 12.21 -37.63
C LEU A 402 -19.20 13.33 -38.67
N ASP A 403 -19.53 12.99 -39.91
CA ASP A 403 -20.07 13.97 -40.80
C ASP A 403 -21.44 14.44 -40.31
N ASP A 404 -21.98 15.51 -40.95
CA ASP A 404 -23.20 16.12 -40.47
C ASP A 404 -24.39 15.14 -40.49
N GLU A 405 -24.45 14.24 -41.51
CA GLU A 405 -25.51 13.22 -41.60
C GLU A 405 -25.43 12.16 -40.53
N ASP A 406 -24.24 11.63 -40.25
CA ASP A 406 -24.02 10.63 -39.20
C ASP A 406 -24.11 11.25 -37.80
N TYR A 407 -23.76 12.52 -37.66
CA TYR A 407 -23.95 13.28 -36.44
C TYR A 407 -25.44 13.43 -36.10
N ASP A 408 -26.26 13.86 -37.08
CA ASP A 408 -27.71 14.05 -36.89
C ASP A 408 -28.40 12.73 -36.58
N ARG A 409 -28.06 11.64 -37.29
CA ARG A 409 -28.55 10.29 -36.95
C ARG A 409 -28.20 9.82 -35.55
N LEU A 410 -27.06 10.22 -35.01
CA LEU A 410 -26.62 9.82 -33.68
C LEU A 410 -27.21 10.71 -32.58
N VAL A 411 -27.40 12.00 -32.87
CA VAL A 411 -27.92 13.00 -31.92
C VAL A 411 -29.42 13.04 -31.89
N ASP A 412 -30.06 12.92 -33.03
CA ASP A 412 -31.52 12.90 -33.18
C ASP A 412 -31.99 11.79 -34.16
N PRO A 413 -32.07 10.54 -33.67
CA PRO A 413 -32.53 9.41 -34.50
C PRO A 413 -34.00 9.50 -34.90
N GLU A 414 -34.83 10.29 -34.22
CA GLU A 414 -36.26 10.43 -34.53
C GLU A 414 -36.50 11.47 -35.64
N GLY A 415 -35.67 12.54 -35.70
CA GLY A 415 -35.74 13.54 -36.77
C GLY A 415 -35.30 13.01 -38.16
N SER A 416 -34.53 11.91 -38.18
CA SER A 416 -34.05 11.31 -39.46
C SER A 416 -35.09 10.40 -40.15
N GLN A 417 -36.23 10.09 -39.52
CA GLN A 417 -37.29 9.27 -40.10
C GLN A 417 -38.35 10.08 -40.83
N GLU A 418 -38.41 11.40 -40.68
CA GLU A 418 -39.39 12.27 -41.36
C GLU A 418 -38.98 12.73 -42.77
N ILE A 419 -37.79 12.35 -43.28
CA ILE A 419 -37.28 12.79 -44.59
C ILE A 419 -37.42 11.69 -45.69
N ILE A 420 -38.08 10.58 -45.37
CA ILE A 420 -38.37 9.54 -46.34
C ILE A 420 -39.89 9.33 -46.39
N GLU A 421 -40.64 10.32 -46.85
CA GLU A 421 -41.94 10.21 -47.50
C GLU A 421 -41.96 10.95 -48.86
#